data_c6eeae89469585fe9614ee77c796402c
#
_entry.id   c6eeae89469585fe9614ee77c796402c
#
_cell.length_a   1.000
_cell.length_b   1.000
_cell.length_c   1.000
_cell.angle_alpha   90.00
_cell.angle_beta   90.00
_cell.angle_gamma   90.00
#
_symmetry.space_group_name_H-M   'P 1'
#
loop_
_entity.id
_entity.type
_entity.pdbx_description
1 polymer ?
#
loop_
_entity_poly.entity_id
_entity_poly.type
_entity_poly.pdbx_seq_one_letter_code
_entity_poly.pdbx_strand_id
1 'polypeptide(L)'
;MVLAWPGRVPLPMLVVLILSMAPNTPGSMIAFDYARTFNPVERIGSASGIVNVAGFTASLVVIILVGLVVDVLSPGAYTTEAFRWAFAVQFPIWLLGAVQVLRWRRRARARLAERDSAAFAALRGRGRRATRP
;
A
#
# COMPACT_ATOMS: atom_id res chain seq x y z
N MET A 1 -19.46 -2.01 6.32
CA MET A 1 -20.32 -2.56 7.36
C MET A 1 -20.70 -1.49 8.39
N VAL A 2 -19.78 -0.86 9.13
CA VAL A 2 -20.07 0.23 10.08
C VAL A 2 -20.73 1.45 9.41
N LEU A 3 -20.28 1.84 8.23
CA LEU A 3 -20.85 2.94 7.45
C LEU A 3 -22.29 2.71 6.96
N ALA A 4 -22.71 1.46 6.82
CA ALA A 4 -24.05 1.08 6.37
C ALA A 4 -25.02 0.77 7.52
N TRP A 5 -24.58 0.87 8.79
CA TRP A 5 -25.42 0.53 9.92
C TRP A 5 -26.44 1.64 10.22
N PRO A 6 -27.72 1.32 10.29
CA PRO A 6 -28.75 2.30 10.66
C PRO A 6 -28.73 2.55 12.18
N GLY A 7 -28.40 3.76 12.60
CA GLY A 7 -28.39 4.15 14.01
C GLY A 7 -27.04 4.03 14.71
N ARG A 8 -27.06 3.91 16.05
CA ARG A 8 -25.85 3.78 16.87
C ARG A 8 -25.23 2.39 16.68
N VAL A 9 -23.95 2.36 16.31
CA VAL A 9 -23.21 1.10 16.14
C VAL A 9 -23.02 0.42 17.51
N PRO A 10 -23.38 -0.86 17.67
CA PRO A 10 -23.19 -1.57 18.94
C PRO A 10 -21.70 -1.75 19.25
N LEU A 11 -21.38 -1.68 20.55
CA LEU A 11 -20.00 -1.76 21.05
C LEU A 11 -19.20 -2.98 20.51
N PRO A 12 -19.75 -4.20 20.46
CA PRO A 12 -19.03 -5.35 19.91
C PRO A 12 -18.58 -5.17 18.48
N MET A 13 -19.37 -4.45 17.67
CA MET A 13 -19.05 -4.19 16.26
C MET A 13 -17.91 -3.18 16.13
N LEU A 14 -17.82 -2.20 17.03
CA LEU A 14 -16.70 -1.28 17.12
C LEU A 14 -15.41 -2.01 17.53
N VAL A 15 -15.49 -2.94 18.49
CA VAL A 15 -14.37 -3.77 18.91
C VAL A 15 -13.86 -4.61 17.73
N VAL A 16 -14.75 -5.27 16.99
CA VAL A 16 -14.39 -6.03 15.79
C VAL A 16 -13.73 -5.14 14.74
N LEU A 17 -14.24 -3.91 14.53
CA LEU A 17 -13.63 -2.94 13.62
C LEU A 17 -12.19 -2.61 14.05
N ILE A 18 -11.98 -2.27 15.32
CA ILE A 18 -10.65 -1.93 15.86
C ILE A 18 -9.69 -3.13 15.71
N LEU A 19 -10.13 -4.33 16.08
CA LEU A 19 -9.34 -5.55 15.92
C LEU A 19 -9.02 -5.87 14.46
N SER A 20 -9.92 -5.56 13.53
CA SER A 20 -9.66 -5.73 12.09
C SER A 20 -8.67 -4.68 11.52
N MET A 21 -8.56 -3.53 12.16
CA MET A 21 -7.61 -2.48 11.78
C MET A 21 -6.21 -2.69 12.37
N ALA A 22 -6.09 -3.36 13.50
CA ALA A 22 -4.82 -3.60 14.18
C ALA A 22 -3.75 -4.30 13.29
N PRO A 23 -4.08 -5.31 12.45
CA PRO A 23 -3.11 -5.94 11.56
C PRO A 23 -2.62 -5.07 10.39
N ASN A 24 -3.20 -3.89 10.17
CA ASN A 24 -2.78 -3.01 9.07
C ASN A 24 -1.41 -2.35 9.32
N THR A 25 -0.97 -2.26 10.57
CA THR A 25 0.35 -1.71 10.92
C THR A 25 1.51 -2.49 10.27
N PRO A 26 1.55 -3.85 10.28
CA PRO A 26 2.55 -4.61 9.56
C PRO A 26 2.50 -4.43 8.04
N GLY A 27 1.33 -4.10 7.47
CA GLY A 27 1.16 -3.87 6.04
C GLY A 27 2.01 -2.72 5.50
N SER A 28 2.27 -1.70 6.29
CA SER A 28 3.15 -0.58 5.92
C SER A 28 4.61 -1.02 5.79
N MET A 29 5.06 -2.01 6.57
CA MET A 29 6.42 -2.54 6.52
C MET A 29 6.73 -3.22 5.18
N ILE A 30 5.75 -3.77 4.50
CA ILE A 30 5.92 -4.41 3.18
C ILE A 30 6.51 -3.42 2.17
N ALA A 31 6.11 -2.16 2.19
CA ALA A 31 6.64 -1.14 1.29
C ALA A 31 8.13 -0.87 1.55
N PHE A 32 8.55 -0.85 2.82
CA PHE A 32 9.95 -0.71 3.20
C PHE A 32 10.78 -1.95 2.83
N ASP A 33 10.22 -3.16 2.97
CA ASP A 33 10.86 -4.39 2.54
C ASP A 33 11.09 -4.41 1.02
N TYR A 34 10.13 -3.94 0.24
CA TYR A 34 10.32 -3.75 -1.20
C TYR A 34 11.42 -2.72 -1.50
N ALA A 35 11.47 -1.61 -0.77
CA ALA A 35 12.52 -0.61 -0.94
C ALA A 35 13.91 -1.21 -0.70
N ARG A 36 14.05 -2.09 0.29
CA ARG A 36 15.32 -2.78 0.60
C ARG A 36 15.66 -3.89 -0.39
N THR A 37 14.68 -4.68 -0.79
CA THR A 37 14.90 -5.87 -1.64
C THR A 37 15.23 -5.51 -3.09
N PHE A 38 14.64 -4.44 -3.62
CA PHE A 38 14.74 -4.10 -5.05
C PHE A 38 15.70 -2.95 -5.36
N ASN A 39 16.34 -2.36 -4.34
CA ASN A 39 17.31 -1.29 -4.54
C ASN A 39 18.71 -1.71 -4.07
N PRO A 40 19.78 -1.19 -4.70
CA PRO A 40 21.14 -1.38 -4.22
C PRO A 40 21.32 -0.71 -2.85
N VAL A 41 22.27 -1.22 -2.06
CA VAL A 41 22.50 -0.81 -0.66
C VAL A 41 22.68 0.70 -0.53
N GLU A 42 23.37 1.32 -1.49
CA GLU A 42 23.66 2.78 -1.51
C GLU A 42 22.40 3.64 -1.67
N ARG A 43 21.31 3.05 -2.18
CA ARG A 43 20.04 3.75 -2.46
C ARG A 43 18.90 3.40 -1.51
N ILE A 44 19.11 2.49 -0.57
CA ILE A 44 18.07 2.06 0.39
C ILE A 44 17.50 3.23 1.18
N GLY A 45 18.36 4.15 1.63
CA GLY A 45 17.93 5.33 2.37
C GLY A 45 16.99 6.22 1.56
N SER A 46 17.36 6.55 0.32
CA SER A 46 16.53 7.35 -0.59
C SER A 46 15.22 6.64 -0.92
N ALA A 47 15.27 5.33 -1.20
CA ALA A 47 14.07 4.55 -1.51
C ALA A 47 13.11 4.50 -0.31
N SER A 48 13.61 4.31 0.90
CA SER A 48 12.82 4.34 2.14
C SER A 48 12.23 5.72 2.41
N GLY A 49 12.98 6.79 2.14
CA GLY A 49 12.51 8.16 2.23
C GLY A 49 11.33 8.42 1.29
N ILE A 50 11.41 7.99 0.04
CA ILE A 50 10.32 8.11 -0.95
C ILE A 50 9.07 7.35 -0.48
N VAL A 51 9.22 6.15 0.03
CA VAL A 51 8.09 5.35 0.57
C VAL A 51 7.41 6.10 1.71
N ASN A 52 8.20 6.68 2.62
CA ASN A 52 7.67 7.43 3.76
C ASN A 52 6.92 8.69 3.33
N VAL A 53 7.52 9.50 2.46
CA VAL A 53 6.89 10.72 1.91
C VAL A 53 5.60 10.37 1.16
N ALA A 54 5.60 9.32 0.34
CA ALA A 54 4.41 8.88 -0.38
C ALA A 54 3.28 8.47 0.57
N GLY A 55 3.58 7.77 1.68
CA GLY A 55 2.61 7.40 2.69
C GLY A 55 1.96 8.61 3.38
N PHE A 56 2.77 9.58 3.80
CA PHE A 56 2.25 10.82 4.40
C PHE A 56 1.44 11.66 3.42
N THR A 57 1.92 11.80 2.18
CA THR A 57 1.19 12.54 1.14
C THR A 57 -0.17 11.90 0.86
N ALA A 58 -0.23 10.58 0.73
CA ALA A 58 -1.49 9.87 0.55
C ALA A 58 -2.46 10.09 1.71
N SER A 59 -1.96 10.07 2.96
CA SER A 59 -2.76 10.33 4.15
C SER A 59 -3.31 11.76 4.17
N LEU A 60 -2.49 12.75 3.82
CA LEU A 60 -2.93 14.15 3.73
C LEU A 60 -4.01 14.34 2.68
N VAL A 61 -3.85 13.75 1.50
CA VAL A 61 -4.85 13.80 0.43
C VAL A 61 -6.18 13.21 0.91
N VAL A 62 -6.15 12.06 1.58
CA VAL A 62 -7.37 11.44 2.12
C VAL A 62 -8.04 12.34 3.15
N ILE A 63 -7.30 12.92 4.10
CA ILE A 63 -7.85 13.79 5.14
C ILE A 63 -8.50 15.03 4.52
N ILE A 64 -7.84 15.66 3.54
CA ILE A 64 -8.38 16.83 2.84
C ILE A 64 -9.66 16.46 2.09
N LEU A 65 -9.68 15.34 1.37
CA LEU A 65 -10.87 14.89 0.64
C LEU A 65 -12.04 14.58 1.58
N VAL A 66 -11.78 13.93 2.70
CA VAL A 66 -12.80 13.68 3.73
C VAL A 66 -13.37 15.01 4.25
N GLY A 67 -12.50 15.98 4.59
CA GLY A 67 -12.92 17.31 5.04
C GLY A 67 -13.78 18.03 3.99
N LEU A 68 -13.33 18.08 2.75
CA LEU A 68 -14.06 18.73 1.65
C LEU A 68 -15.44 18.12 1.43
N VAL A 69 -15.56 16.79 1.47
CA VAL A 69 -16.86 16.12 1.29
C VAL A 69 -17.80 16.42 2.44
N VAL A 70 -17.30 16.46 3.69
CA VAL A 70 -18.12 16.85 4.84
C VAL A 70 -18.60 18.28 4.71
N ASP A 71 -17.73 19.22 4.33
CA ASP A 71 -18.08 20.64 4.18
C ASP A 71 -19.11 20.87 3.07
N VAL A 72 -18.99 20.15 1.95
CA VAL A 72 -19.92 20.26 0.82
C VAL A 72 -21.30 19.66 1.13
N LEU A 73 -21.32 18.50 1.81
CA LEU A 73 -22.58 17.79 2.08
C LEU A 73 -23.31 18.31 3.32
N SER A 74 -22.62 19.01 4.21
CA SER A 74 -23.19 19.44 5.50
C SER A 74 -22.60 20.77 5.94
N PRO A 75 -22.86 21.88 5.21
CA PRO A 75 -22.34 23.20 5.55
C PRO A 75 -22.83 23.63 6.93
N GLY A 76 -21.90 23.78 7.88
CA GLY A 76 -22.22 24.26 9.24
C GLY A 76 -22.87 23.25 10.19
N ALA A 77 -23.10 21.99 9.75
CA ALA A 77 -23.63 20.93 10.60
C ALA A 77 -22.99 19.59 10.26
N TYR A 78 -22.39 18.92 11.25
CA TYR A 78 -21.80 17.60 11.05
C TYR A 78 -22.86 16.51 11.16
N THR A 79 -23.37 16.04 10.01
CA THR A 79 -24.35 14.95 9.96
C THR A 79 -23.66 13.58 9.80
N THR A 80 -24.27 12.53 10.37
CA THR A 80 -23.77 11.16 10.21
C THR A 80 -23.74 10.73 8.74
N GLU A 81 -24.64 11.23 7.93
CA GLU A 81 -24.70 10.93 6.50
C GLU A 81 -23.53 11.56 5.74
N ALA A 82 -23.20 12.82 6.02
CA ALA A 82 -22.02 13.47 5.43
C ALA A 82 -20.73 12.70 5.77
N PHE A 83 -20.58 12.26 7.00
CA PHE A 83 -19.44 11.41 7.38
C PHE A 83 -19.41 10.07 6.64
N ARG A 84 -20.55 9.42 6.44
CA ARG A 84 -20.60 8.16 5.66
C ARG A 84 -20.08 8.35 4.25
N TRP A 85 -20.51 9.38 3.55
CA TRP A 85 -20.04 9.69 2.20
C TRP A 85 -18.57 10.11 2.20
N ALA A 86 -18.15 10.92 3.15
CA ALA A 86 -16.76 11.33 3.28
C ALA A 86 -15.82 10.14 3.47
N PHE A 87 -16.15 9.20 4.33
CA PHE A 87 -15.38 7.97 4.49
C PHE A 87 -15.46 7.03 3.28
N ALA A 88 -16.55 7.08 2.50
CA ALA A 88 -16.65 6.29 1.27
C ALA A 88 -15.64 6.71 0.20
N VAL A 89 -15.18 7.96 0.20
CA VAL A 89 -14.14 8.47 -0.73
C VAL A 89 -12.80 7.72 -0.60
N GLN A 90 -12.54 7.07 0.53
CA GLN A 90 -11.32 6.28 0.72
C GLN A 90 -11.28 5.01 -0.14
N PHE A 91 -12.44 4.40 -0.45
CA PHE A 91 -12.49 3.13 -1.16
C PHE A 91 -11.89 3.18 -2.58
N PRO A 92 -12.18 4.19 -3.42
CA PRO A 92 -11.51 4.34 -4.72
C PRO A 92 -10.00 4.46 -4.60
N ILE A 93 -9.51 5.20 -3.60
CA ILE A 93 -8.07 5.39 -3.37
C ILE A 93 -7.42 4.07 -2.96
N TRP A 94 -8.03 3.32 -2.06
CA TRP A 94 -7.54 1.99 -1.65
C TRP A 94 -7.56 1.00 -2.80
N LEU A 95 -8.61 0.99 -3.61
CA LEU A 95 -8.70 0.13 -4.79
C LEU A 95 -7.58 0.44 -5.78
N LEU A 96 -7.36 1.73 -6.06
CA LEU A 96 -6.27 2.18 -6.94
C LEU A 96 -4.91 1.78 -6.40
N GLY A 97 -4.66 1.95 -5.09
CA GLY A 97 -3.45 1.49 -4.41
C GLY A 97 -3.25 -0.02 -4.52
N ALA A 98 -4.28 -0.80 -4.25
CA ALA A 98 -4.24 -2.26 -4.34
C ALA A 98 -3.93 -2.73 -5.77
N VAL A 99 -4.60 -2.16 -6.78
CA VAL A 99 -4.34 -2.47 -8.19
C VAL A 99 -2.91 -2.14 -8.57
N GLN A 100 -2.38 -0.99 -8.15
CA GLN A 100 -1.00 -0.60 -8.42
C GLN A 100 -0.01 -1.56 -7.78
N VAL A 101 -0.18 -1.91 -6.50
CA VAL A 101 0.68 -2.88 -5.81
C VAL A 101 0.68 -4.22 -6.54
N LEU A 102 -0.49 -4.74 -6.94
CA LEU A 102 -0.58 -6.01 -7.66
C LEU A 102 0.09 -5.94 -9.03
N ARG A 103 -0.07 -4.84 -9.77
CA ARG A 103 0.58 -4.64 -11.08
C ARG A 103 2.11 -4.60 -10.95
N TRP A 104 2.62 -3.82 -10.00
CA TRP A 104 4.06 -3.68 -9.79
C TRP A 104 4.69 -4.93 -9.21
N ARG A 105 4.01 -5.65 -8.32
CA ARG A 105 4.47 -6.94 -7.80
C ARG A 105 4.68 -7.97 -8.92
N ARG A 106 3.76 -8.04 -9.88
CA ARG A 106 3.92 -8.93 -11.04
C ARG A 106 5.15 -8.56 -11.87
N ARG A 107 5.37 -7.27 -12.14
CA ARG A 107 6.53 -6.78 -12.88
C ARG A 107 7.85 -7.01 -12.13
N ALA A 108 7.87 -6.79 -10.82
CA ALA A 108 9.05 -7.00 -9.99
C ALA A 108 9.46 -8.48 -9.97
N ARG A 109 8.50 -9.39 -9.86
CA ARG A 109 8.77 -10.84 -9.91
C ARG A 109 9.30 -11.29 -11.27
N ALA A 110 8.78 -10.76 -12.38
CA ALA A 110 9.28 -11.07 -13.71
C ALA A 110 10.76 -10.64 -13.85
N ARG A 111 11.12 -9.45 -13.41
CA ARG A 111 12.51 -8.95 -13.44
C ARG A 111 13.47 -9.77 -12.56
N LEU A 112 13.02 -10.26 -11.40
CA LEU A 112 13.84 -11.15 -10.57
C LEU A 112 14.07 -12.48 -11.27
N ALA A 113 13.05 -13.09 -11.85
CA ALA A 113 13.17 -14.34 -12.60
C ALA A 113 14.16 -14.21 -13.79
N GLU A 114 14.14 -13.07 -14.50
CA GLU A 114 15.08 -12.79 -15.57
C GLU A 114 16.53 -12.67 -15.05
N ARG A 115 16.74 -11.97 -13.92
CA ARG A 115 18.07 -11.82 -13.29
C ARG A 115 18.62 -13.17 -12.81
N ASP A 116 17.79 -13.97 -12.16
CA ASP A 116 18.19 -15.29 -11.67
C ASP A 116 18.54 -16.21 -12.84
N SER A 117 17.76 -16.23 -13.93
CA SER A 117 18.05 -17.01 -15.13
C SER A 117 19.38 -16.57 -15.77
N ALA A 118 19.65 -15.28 -15.86
CA ALA A 118 20.90 -14.74 -16.38
C ALA A 118 22.09 -15.11 -15.49
N ALA A 119 21.95 -15.08 -14.16
CA ALA A 119 22.95 -15.48 -13.21
C ALA A 119 23.29 -16.99 -13.34
N PHE A 120 22.28 -17.85 -13.45
CA PHE A 120 22.46 -19.29 -13.71
C PHE A 120 23.12 -19.58 -15.05
N ALA A 121 22.77 -18.85 -16.10
CA ALA A 121 23.42 -18.99 -17.41
C ALA A 121 24.91 -18.60 -17.38
N ALA A 122 25.24 -17.50 -16.66
CA ALA A 122 26.62 -17.08 -16.48
C ALA A 122 27.49 -18.11 -15.72
N LEU A 123 26.93 -18.74 -14.67
CA LEU A 123 27.60 -19.81 -13.91
C LEU A 123 27.86 -21.04 -14.79
N ARG A 124 26.88 -21.46 -15.60
CA ARG A 124 27.04 -22.57 -16.57
C ARG A 124 28.10 -22.29 -17.64
N GLY A 125 28.17 -21.04 -18.11
CA GLY A 125 29.18 -20.63 -19.10
C GLY A 125 30.62 -20.64 -18.54
N ARG A 126 30.80 -20.28 -17.26
CA ARG A 126 32.11 -20.37 -16.57
C ARG A 126 32.57 -21.81 -16.37
N GLY A 127 31.68 -22.71 -15.98
CA GLY A 127 32.01 -24.13 -15.80
C GLY A 127 32.49 -24.79 -17.10
N ARG A 128 31.87 -24.46 -18.23
CA ARG A 128 32.29 -24.99 -19.56
C ARG A 128 33.63 -24.46 -20.04
N ARG A 129 34.06 -23.25 -19.66
CA ARG A 129 35.40 -22.72 -20.00
C ARG A 129 36.51 -23.31 -19.17
N ALA A 130 36.24 -23.70 -17.91
CA ALA A 130 37.23 -24.31 -17.02
C ALA A 130 37.52 -25.79 -17.36
N THR A 131 36.67 -26.46 -18.14
CA THR A 131 36.84 -27.88 -18.55
C THR A 131 37.32 -28.07 -19.99
N ARG A 132 37.74 -27.00 -20.69
CA ARG A 132 38.43 -27.13 -21.98
C ARG A 132 39.96 -27.21 -21.72
N PRO A 133 40.61 -28.35 -22.09
CA PRO A 133 42.05 -28.51 -22.01
C PRO A 133 42.77 -27.58 -22.97
#